data_73d2b12d82236a62bfeca1733d4653ba
#
_entry.id   73d2b12d82236a62bfeca1733d4653ba
#
_cell.length_a   1.000
_cell.length_b   1.000
_cell.length_c   1.000
_cell.angle_alpha   90.00
_cell.angle_beta   90.00
_cell.angle_gamma   90.00
#
_symmetry.space_group_name_H-M   'P 1'
#
loop_
_entity.id
_entity.type
_entity.pdbx_description
1 polymer ?
#
loop_
_entity_poly.entity_id
_entity_poly.type
_entity_poly.pdbx_seq_one_letter_code
_entity_poly.pdbx_strand_id
1 'polypeptide(L)'
;MDAITVLEDLFGRIGPTATRAVDGLGEDALTARVDPGANTIAWLAWHLARGQDAQVAGAVGRDQVWTRDGWARRFDLPFDDGATGYGQSAADGARGGARGALLLGCVPAGR
;
A
#
# COMPACT_ATOMS: atom_id res chain seq x y z
N MET A 1 4.93 24.63 17.15
CA MET A 1 5.05 23.41 16.33
C MET A 1 5.34 23.84 14.91
N ASP A 2 6.42 23.38 14.33
CA ASP A 2 6.80 23.73 12.97
C ASP A 2 6.17 22.79 11.94
N ALA A 3 6.35 23.12 10.67
CA ALA A 3 5.77 22.33 9.58
C ALA A 3 6.31 20.91 9.55
N ILE A 4 7.59 20.72 9.87
CA ILE A 4 8.20 19.39 9.86
C ILE A 4 7.56 18.51 10.93
N THR A 5 7.37 19.04 12.14
CA THR A 5 6.73 18.29 13.23
C THR A 5 5.30 17.90 12.87
N VAL A 6 4.54 18.81 12.24
CA VAL A 6 3.18 18.52 11.80
C VAL A 6 3.19 17.38 10.77
N LEU A 7 4.09 17.45 9.78
CA LEU A 7 4.18 16.42 8.76
C LEU A 7 4.60 15.07 9.34
N GLU A 8 5.56 15.06 10.25
CA GLU A 8 5.97 13.83 10.91
C GLU A 8 4.81 13.19 11.67
N ASP A 9 4.01 13.99 12.38
CA ASP A 9 2.85 13.48 13.10
C ASP A 9 1.82 12.90 12.14
N LEU A 10 1.49 13.60 11.07
CA LEU A 10 0.50 13.14 10.09
C LEU A 10 0.96 11.87 9.41
N PHE A 11 2.18 11.82 8.89
CA PHE A 11 2.69 10.62 8.23
C PHE A 11 2.84 9.47 9.20
N GLY A 12 3.22 9.74 10.45
CA GLY A 12 3.33 8.71 11.47
C GLY A 12 2.02 8.04 11.83
N ARG A 13 0.88 8.66 11.52
CA ARG A 13 -0.44 8.09 11.80
C ARG A 13 -0.98 7.22 10.68
N ILE A 14 -0.47 7.39 9.45
CA ILE A 14 -1.00 6.68 8.28
C ILE A 14 -0.83 5.17 8.41
N GLY A 15 0.38 4.71 8.68
CA GLY A 15 0.66 3.27 8.80
C GLY A 15 -0.16 2.59 9.88
N PRO A 16 -0.11 3.07 11.14
CA PRO A 16 -0.91 2.47 12.21
C PRO A 16 -2.42 2.50 11.95
N THR A 17 -2.93 3.57 11.37
CA THR A 17 -4.35 3.68 11.05
C THR A 17 -4.75 2.66 9.99
N ALA A 18 -3.96 2.56 8.91
CA ALA A 18 -4.22 1.60 7.84
C ALA A 18 -4.09 0.17 8.35
N THR A 19 -3.11 -0.12 9.18
CA THR A 19 -2.91 -1.45 9.77
C THR A 19 -4.12 -1.84 10.61
N ARG A 20 -4.62 -0.93 11.45
CA ARG A 20 -5.81 -1.22 12.23
C ARG A 20 -7.04 -1.49 11.36
N ALA A 21 -7.15 -0.79 10.25
CA ALA A 21 -8.29 -0.97 9.35
C ALA A 21 -8.35 -2.36 8.73
N VAL A 22 -7.20 -2.98 8.49
CA VAL A 22 -7.13 -4.32 7.87
C VAL A 22 -6.90 -5.45 8.87
N ASP A 23 -6.54 -5.12 10.11
CA ASP A 23 -6.21 -6.11 11.12
C ASP A 23 -7.43 -6.98 11.43
N GLY A 24 -7.21 -8.28 11.43
CA GLY A 24 -8.26 -9.24 11.71
C GLY A 24 -9.22 -9.53 10.56
N LEU A 25 -9.05 -8.87 9.41
CA LEU A 25 -9.89 -9.16 8.24
C LEU A 25 -9.38 -10.43 7.55
N GLY A 26 -10.32 -11.34 7.22
CA GLY A 26 -10.00 -12.52 6.45
C GLY A 26 -9.91 -12.20 4.96
N GLU A 27 -9.47 -13.18 4.18
CA GLU A 27 -9.30 -13.02 2.74
C GLU A 27 -10.60 -12.59 2.05
N ASP A 28 -11.74 -13.14 2.47
CA ASP A 28 -13.03 -12.79 1.88
C ASP A 28 -13.34 -11.31 2.03
N ALA A 29 -13.11 -10.74 3.21
CA ALA A 29 -13.34 -9.32 3.46
C ALA A 29 -12.36 -8.45 2.68
N LEU A 30 -11.09 -8.86 2.63
CA LEU A 30 -10.04 -8.10 1.94
C LEU A 30 -10.25 -8.05 0.43
N THR A 31 -10.89 -9.05 -0.15
CA THR A 31 -11.09 -9.15 -1.60
C THR A 31 -12.50 -8.84 -2.04
N ALA A 32 -13.43 -8.57 -1.13
CA ALA A 32 -14.79 -8.21 -1.47
C ALA A 32 -14.83 -6.81 -2.11
N ARG A 33 -15.74 -6.64 -3.06
CA ARG A 33 -16.02 -5.33 -3.65
C ARG A 33 -17.50 -5.04 -3.42
N VAL A 34 -17.79 -3.82 -2.97
CA VAL A 34 -19.19 -3.43 -2.71
C VAL A 34 -20.02 -3.34 -3.99
N ASP A 35 -19.35 -3.13 -5.14
CA ASP A 35 -19.94 -3.22 -6.46
C ASP A 35 -18.82 -3.46 -7.49
N PRO A 36 -19.16 -3.76 -8.75
CA PRO A 36 -18.12 -4.06 -9.77
C PRO A 36 -17.16 -2.92 -10.06
N GLY A 37 -17.55 -1.69 -9.75
CA GLY A 37 -16.67 -0.53 -9.95
C GLY A 37 -15.83 -0.19 -8.73
N ALA A 38 -16.00 -0.90 -7.61
CA ALA A 38 -15.27 -0.61 -6.39
C ALA A 38 -13.95 -1.37 -6.32
N ASN A 39 -12.96 -0.78 -5.66
CA ASN A 39 -11.70 -1.45 -5.35
C ASN A 39 -11.84 -2.33 -4.12
N THR A 40 -10.95 -3.32 -4.00
CA THR A 40 -10.87 -4.16 -2.80
C THR A 40 -10.12 -3.42 -1.69
N ILE A 41 -10.36 -3.83 -0.44
CA ILE A 41 -9.60 -3.31 0.69
C ILE A 41 -8.12 -3.66 0.54
N ALA A 42 -7.82 -4.87 0.08
CA ALA A 42 -6.44 -5.29 -0.15
C ALA A 42 -5.72 -4.39 -1.16
N TRP A 43 -6.39 -4.04 -2.26
CA TRP A 43 -5.83 -3.15 -3.25
C TRP A 43 -5.61 -1.74 -2.69
N LEU A 44 -6.59 -1.23 -1.95
CA LEU A 44 -6.47 0.11 -1.35
C LEU A 44 -5.30 0.18 -0.38
N ALA A 45 -5.09 -0.85 0.43
CA ALA A 45 -3.98 -0.92 1.36
C ALA A 45 -2.63 -0.97 0.62
N TRP A 46 -2.54 -1.78 -0.43
CA TRP A 46 -1.35 -1.87 -1.26
C TRP A 46 -1.07 -0.54 -1.96
N HIS A 47 -2.09 0.07 -2.55
CA HIS A 47 -1.96 1.33 -3.26
C HIS A 47 -1.48 2.45 -2.33
N LEU A 48 -2.02 2.51 -1.13
CA LEU A 48 -1.60 3.47 -0.12
C LEU A 48 -0.10 3.31 0.20
N ALA A 49 0.31 2.09 0.49
CA ALA A 49 1.71 1.80 0.85
C ALA A 49 2.66 2.08 -0.33
N ARG A 50 2.27 1.67 -1.54
CA ARG A 50 3.07 1.91 -2.73
C ARG A 50 3.21 3.40 -3.03
N GLY A 51 2.11 4.15 -2.91
CA GLY A 51 2.14 5.58 -3.15
C GLY A 51 3.06 6.31 -2.19
N GLN A 52 2.97 5.99 -0.92
CA GLN A 52 3.83 6.60 0.09
C GLN A 52 5.31 6.29 -0.17
N ASP A 53 5.63 5.01 -0.43
CA ASP A 53 7.00 4.59 -0.70
C ASP A 53 7.56 5.28 -1.94
N ALA A 54 6.82 5.29 -3.03
CA ALA A 54 7.27 5.88 -4.29
C ALA A 54 7.48 7.40 -4.16
N GLN A 55 6.56 8.09 -3.50
CA GLN A 55 6.64 9.54 -3.39
C GLN A 55 7.76 9.97 -2.45
N VAL A 56 7.92 9.29 -1.32
CA VAL A 56 9.00 9.62 -0.37
C VAL A 56 10.36 9.32 -1.01
N ALA A 57 10.50 8.16 -1.65
CA ALA A 57 11.75 7.81 -2.32
C ALA A 57 12.10 8.82 -3.41
N GLY A 58 11.12 9.24 -4.20
CA GLY A 58 11.32 10.24 -5.24
C GLY A 58 11.74 11.60 -4.68
N ALA A 59 11.14 12.01 -3.57
CA ALA A 59 11.42 13.30 -2.95
C ALA A 59 12.83 13.38 -2.37
N VAL A 60 13.34 12.28 -1.83
CA VAL A 60 14.67 12.27 -1.19
C VAL A 60 15.76 11.64 -2.05
N GLY A 61 15.43 11.21 -3.26
CA GLY A 61 16.42 10.62 -4.18
C GLY A 61 16.92 9.25 -3.76
N ARG A 62 16.07 8.44 -3.14
CA ARG A 62 16.40 7.08 -2.71
C ARG A 62 15.62 6.06 -3.50
N ASP A 63 16.10 4.80 -3.45
CA ASP A 63 15.35 3.69 -3.97
C ASP A 63 14.12 3.43 -3.11
N GLN A 64 13.06 2.95 -3.74
CA GLN A 64 11.85 2.53 -3.03
C GLN A 64 12.14 1.26 -2.22
N VAL A 65 11.59 1.19 -1.02
CA VAL A 65 11.70 0.01 -0.17
C VAL A 65 11.12 -1.22 -0.87
N TRP A 66 10.04 -1.02 -1.61
CA TRP A 66 9.35 -2.07 -2.37
C TRP A 66 10.28 -2.87 -3.27
N THR A 67 11.13 -2.17 -4.04
CA THR A 67 12.06 -2.84 -4.95
C THR A 67 13.40 -3.14 -4.29
N ARG A 68 13.90 -2.21 -3.48
CA ARG A 68 15.21 -2.35 -2.82
C ARG A 68 15.28 -3.57 -1.92
N ASP A 69 14.23 -3.80 -1.14
CA ASP A 69 14.24 -4.85 -0.12
C ASP A 69 13.60 -6.15 -0.61
N GLY A 70 13.30 -6.26 -1.90
CA GLY A 70 12.81 -7.49 -2.50
C GLY A 70 11.32 -7.77 -2.30
N TRP A 71 10.56 -6.80 -1.82
CA TRP A 71 9.13 -7.00 -1.57
C TRP A 71 8.34 -7.26 -2.84
N ALA A 72 8.68 -6.55 -3.94
CA ALA A 72 8.01 -6.75 -5.22
C ALA A 72 8.06 -8.20 -5.66
N ARG A 73 9.23 -8.83 -5.51
CA ARG A 73 9.43 -10.22 -5.87
C ARG A 73 8.68 -11.16 -4.92
N ARG A 74 8.70 -10.87 -3.64
CA ARG A 74 8.05 -11.73 -2.63
C ARG A 74 6.54 -11.75 -2.76
N PHE A 75 5.94 -10.61 -3.07
CA PHE A 75 4.50 -10.52 -3.21
C PHE A 75 4.03 -11.07 -4.56
N ASP A 76 4.88 -11.02 -5.57
CA ASP A 76 4.59 -11.60 -6.89
C ASP A 76 3.19 -11.24 -7.38
N LEU A 77 2.88 -9.95 -7.32
CA LEU A 77 1.60 -9.46 -7.81
C LEU A 77 1.58 -9.45 -9.34
N PRO A 78 0.40 -9.58 -9.97
CA PRO A 78 0.29 -9.59 -11.43
C PRO A 78 0.42 -8.19 -12.03
N PHE A 79 1.32 -7.38 -11.49
CA PHE A 79 1.58 -6.01 -11.91
C PHE A 79 3.09 -5.84 -12.10
N ASP A 80 3.48 -4.84 -12.87
CA ASP A 80 4.90 -4.48 -12.96
C ASP A 80 5.44 -4.11 -11.59
N ASP A 81 6.73 -4.38 -11.36
CA ASP A 81 7.37 -4.07 -10.08
C ASP A 81 7.30 -2.58 -9.74
N GLY A 82 7.27 -1.72 -10.75
CA GLY A 82 7.13 -0.29 -10.55
C GLY A 82 5.71 0.21 -10.38
N ALA A 83 4.71 -0.66 -10.54
CA ALA A 83 3.31 -0.25 -10.45
C ALA A 83 2.95 0.22 -9.05
N THR A 84 2.17 1.29 -8.98
CA THR A 84 1.67 1.84 -7.72
C THR A 84 0.15 1.76 -7.60
N GLY A 85 -0.52 1.30 -8.65
CA GLY A 85 -1.97 1.28 -8.74
C GLY A 85 -2.55 2.48 -9.47
N TYR A 86 -1.75 3.50 -9.74
CA TYR A 86 -2.21 4.67 -10.46
C TYR A 86 -2.66 4.27 -11.86
N GLY A 87 -3.88 4.63 -12.22
CA GLY A 87 -4.42 4.33 -13.53
C GLY A 87 -5.00 2.92 -13.70
N GLN A 88 -4.94 2.07 -12.69
CA GLN A 88 -5.54 0.74 -12.76
C GLN A 88 -7.06 0.83 -12.61
N SER A 89 -7.76 0.00 -13.40
CA SER A 89 -9.20 -0.18 -13.19
C SER A 89 -9.45 -1.02 -11.94
N ALA A 90 -10.70 -0.99 -11.44
CA ALA A 90 -11.07 -1.83 -10.30
C ALA A 90 -10.90 -3.32 -10.63
N ALA A 91 -11.22 -3.72 -11.85
CA ALA A 91 -11.04 -5.11 -12.27
C ALA A 91 -9.56 -5.51 -12.30
N ASP A 92 -8.69 -4.64 -12.81
CA ASP A 92 -7.24 -4.90 -12.83
C ASP A 92 -6.69 -5.00 -11.41
N GLY A 93 -7.08 -4.08 -10.53
CA GLY A 93 -6.61 -4.09 -9.14
C GLY A 93 -7.04 -5.33 -8.38
N ALA A 94 -8.24 -5.85 -8.66
CA ALA A 94 -8.74 -7.04 -7.99
C ALA A 94 -7.91 -8.31 -8.30
N ARG A 95 -7.13 -8.31 -9.38
CA ARG A 95 -6.28 -9.44 -9.75
C ARG A 95 -5.19 -9.74 -8.72
N GLY A 96 -4.83 -8.76 -7.90
CA GLY A 96 -3.85 -8.96 -6.83
C GLY A 96 -4.35 -9.79 -5.67
N GLY A 97 -5.66 -10.01 -5.54
CA GLY A 97 -6.23 -10.76 -4.44
C GLY A 97 -5.97 -10.06 -3.10
N ALA A 98 -5.78 -10.85 -2.05
CA ALA A 98 -5.55 -10.33 -0.70
C ALA A 98 -4.09 -10.00 -0.41
N ARG A 99 -3.17 -10.35 -1.32
CA ARG A 99 -1.72 -10.28 -1.03
C ARG A 99 -1.25 -8.86 -0.70
N GLY A 100 -1.82 -7.87 -1.37
CA GLY A 100 -1.40 -6.48 -1.16
C GLY A 100 -1.59 -5.98 0.26
N ALA A 101 -2.57 -6.51 0.99
CA ALA A 101 -2.82 -6.07 2.36
C ALA A 101 -1.70 -6.47 3.32
N LEU A 102 -0.94 -7.50 2.99
CA LEU A 102 0.19 -7.95 3.82
C LEU A 102 1.30 -6.91 3.86
N LEU A 103 1.35 -6.03 2.87
CA LEU A 103 2.38 -5.01 2.79
C LEU A 103 2.36 -4.06 3.98
N LEU A 104 1.20 -3.82 4.56
CA LEU A 104 1.10 -2.95 5.73
C LEU A 104 1.82 -3.52 6.94
N GLY A 105 1.90 -4.85 7.05
CA GLY A 105 2.67 -5.49 8.09
C GLY A 105 4.16 -5.60 7.78
N CYS A 106 4.51 -5.45 6.51
CA CYS A 106 5.88 -5.61 6.03
C CYS A 106 6.59 -4.28 5.82
N VAL A 107 5.84 -3.24 5.48
CA VAL A 107 6.39 -1.90 5.39
C VAL A 107 6.28 -1.30 6.78
N PRO A 108 7.36 -1.30 7.52
CA PRO A 108 7.31 -0.82 8.89
C PRO A 108 6.88 0.63 8.86
N ALA A 109 5.90 0.92 9.67
CA ALA A 109 5.34 2.25 9.74
C ALA A 109 6.44 3.28 9.85
N GLY A 110 6.49 4.21 8.91
CA GLY A 110 7.39 5.33 8.96
C GLY A 110 8.87 5.01 8.83
N ARG A 111 9.18 3.84 8.37
CA ARG A 111 10.60 3.55 8.22
C ARG A 111 11.12 3.71 6.83
#